data_db0ac06741fb51c5ce234bdc03403ae6
#
_entry.id   db0ac06741fb51c5ce234bdc03403ae6
#
_cell.length_a   1.000
_cell.length_b   1.000
_cell.length_c   1.000
_cell.angle_alpha   90.00
_cell.angle_beta   90.00
_cell.angle_gamma   90.00
#
_symmetry.space_group_name_H-M   'P 1'
#
loop_
_entity.id
_entity.type
_entity.pdbx_description
1 polymer ?
#
loop_
_entity_poly.entity_id
_entity_poly.type
_entity_poly.pdbx_seq_one_letter_code
_entity_poly.pdbx_strand_id
1 'polypeptide(L)'
;MFSSITNIIQNLRTNPGGTIVTLLYVAVCILFSLIIHECAHGYVALKCGDPTAKMMGRLTLDPRKHLDPLGTICMIFLRVGWAKPVPINPNNFRNYRRDYILVSLAGIAANLLMCLASLLISAVLSKLIWQTDVINSLAEAGKKTFMLNIYDNSLATSVYAGMFNMFGDYAKTPWLMYVQRLFLMLAQMNLGLAVFNLLPVPPLDGYRFLDQFVFKGRLNMNPQTMWIIQIVFLFVCFSGFLSGLLTTVNSFLMGIFSSFFAMII
;
A
#
# COMPACT_ATOMS: atom_id res chain seq x y z
N MET A 1 -15.34 8.59 -6.02
CA MET A 1 -15.42 8.92 -4.59
C MET A 1 -16.83 8.70 -4.03
N PHE A 2 -17.87 9.36 -4.52
CA PHE A 2 -19.25 9.12 -4.07
C PHE A 2 -19.68 7.66 -4.24
N SER A 3 -19.26 6.99 -5.33
CA SER A 3 -19.47 5.56 -5.51
C SER A 3 -18.84 4.67 -4.43
N SER A 4 -17.71 5.09 -3.85
CA SER A 4 -17.08 4.31 -2.78
C SER A 4 -17.87 4.39 -1.47
N ILE A 5 -18.37 5.56 -1.11
CA ILE A 5 -19.19 5.74 0.10
C ILE A 5 -20.55 5.03 -0.08
N THR A 6 -21.20 5.22 -1.25
CA THR A 6 -22.47 4.53 -1.55
C THR A 6 -22.31 3.01 -1.51
N ASN A 7 -21.22 2.46 -2.04
CA ASN A 7 -20.92 1.04 -1.97
C ASN A 7 -20.69 0.57 -0.52
N ILE A 8 -19.98 1.35 0.30
CA ILE A 8 -19.79 1.01 1.72
C ILE A 8 -21.15 1.00 2.45
N ILE A 9 -22.00 2.00 2.23
CA ILE A 9 -23.33 2.08 2.82
C ILE A 9 -24.20 0.91 2.35
N GLN A 10 -24.19 0.58 1.07
CA GLN A 10 -24.93 -0.55 0.52
C GLN A 10 -24.43 -1.87 1.10
N ASN A 11 -23.12 -2.08 1.18
CA ASN A 11 -22.52 -3.27 1.76
C ASN A 11 -22.81 -3.38 3.27
N LEU A 12 -22.83 -2.26 4.00
CA LEU A 12 -23.26 -2.24 5.41
C LEU A 12 -24.73 -2.65 5.60
N ARG A 13 -25.59 -2.37 4.61
CA ARG A 13 -27.00 -2.80 4.64
C ARG A 13 -27.17 -4.29 4.31
N THR A 14 -26.38 -4.80 3.35
CA THR A 14 -26.51 -6.19 2.86
C THR A 14 -25.68 -7.17 3.68
N ASN A 15 -24.48 -6.79 4.10
CA ASN A 15 -23.56 -7.62 4.90
C ASN A 15 -22.77 -6.77 5.90
N PRO A 16 -23.38 -6.37 7.02
CA PRO A 16 -22.74 -5.48 8.00
C PRO A 16 -21.46 -6.08 8.61
N GLY A 17 -21.50 -7.37 8.98
CA GLY A 17 -20.35 -8.06 9.58
C GLY A 17 -19.13 -8.12 8.66
N GLY A 18 -19.32 -8.56 7.42
CA GLY A 18 -18.24 -8.64 6.43
C GLY A 18 -17.66 -7.26 6.08
N THR A 19 -18.51 -6.24 6.05
CA THR A 19 -18.05 -4.85 5.76
C THR A 19 -17.21 -4.30 6.91
N ILE A 20 -17.64 -4.48 8.16
CA ILE A 20 -16.87 -4.04 9.34
C ILE A 20 -15.50 -4.73 9.37
N VAL A 21 -15.48 -6.05 9.18
CA VAL A 21 -14.21 -6.80 9.13
C VAL A 21 -13.31 -6.28 8.01
N THR A 22 -13.85 -5.99 6.83
CA THR A 22 -13.07 -5.43 5.73
C THR A 22 -12.49 -4.06 6.07
N LEU A 23 -13.27 -3.20 6.71
CA LEU A 23 -12.79 -1.88 7.16
C LEU A 23 -11.69 -2.00 8.22
N LEU A 24 -11.77 -2.98 9.11
CA LEU A 24 -10.71 -3.27 10.08
C LEU A 24 -9.42 -3.72 9.40
N TYR A 25 -9.49 -4.62 8.41
CA TYR A 25 -8.31 -5.00 7.63
C TYR A 25 -7.69 -3.80 6.92
N VAL A 26 -8.51 -2.97 6.27
CA VAL A 26 -8.05 -1.75 5.60
C VAL A 26 -7.35 -0.81 6.58
N ALA A 27 -7.94 -0.59 7.75
CA ALA A 27 -7.36 0.26 8.78
C ALA A 27 -5.98 -0.25 9.24
N VAL A 28 -5.87 -1.55 9.55
CA VAL A 28 -4.60 -2.17 9.96
C VAL A 28 -3.56 -2.06 8.84
N CYS A 29 -3.92 -2.36 7.60
CA CYS A 29 -3.01 -2.27 6.46
C CYS A 29 -2.51 -0.84 6.22
N ILE A 30 -3.41 0.16 6.28
CA ILE A 30 -3.06 1.58 6.15
C ILE A 30 -2.07 1.98 7.23
N LEU A 31 -2.39 1.69 8.48
CA LEU A 31 -1.55 2.02 9.62
C LEU A 31 -0.14 1.47 9.44
N PHE A 32 -0.03 0.18 9.17
CA PHE A 32 1.26 -0.49 9.06
C PHE A 32 2.08 0.05 7.88
N SER A 33 1.41 0.24 6.72
CA SER A 33 2.07 0.75 5.51
C SER A 33 2.61 2.15 5.70
N LEU A 34 1.82 3.06 6.29
CA LEU A 34 2.24 4.44 6.52
C LEU A 34 3.36 4.57 7.56
N ILE A 35 3.25 3.83 8.67
CA ILE A 35 4.26 3.87 9.72
C ILE A 35 5.61 3.43 9.18
N ILE A 36 5.65 2.32 8.42
CA ILE A 36 6.91 1.81 7.85
C ILE A 36 7.44 2.76 6.79
N HIS A 37 6.59 3.32 5.95
CA HIS A 37 6.97 4.32 4.95
C HIS A 37 7.64 5.54 5.60
N GLU A 38 7.01 6.15 6.59
CA GLU A 38 7.53 7.32 7.31
C GLU A 38 8.79 6.99 8.11
N CYS A 39 8.82 5.84 8.77
CA CYS A 39 10.01 5.37 9.48
C CYS A 39 11.19 5.14 8.53
N ALA A 40 10.95 4.66 7.29
CA ALA A 40 11.99 4.46 6.30
C ALA A 40 12.66 5.78 5.91
N HIS A 41 11.88 6.82 5.66
CA HIS A 41 12.40 8.17 5.40
C HIS A 41 13.28 8.66 6.55
N GLY A 42 12.78 8.60 7.78
CA GLY A 42 13.53 9.06 8.96
C GLY A 42 14.77 8.20 9.24
N TYR A 43 14.71 6.89 9.01
CA TYR A 43 15.85 6.00 9.19
C TYR A 43 16.97 6.27 8.18
N VAL A 44 16.62 6.43 6.91
CA VAL A 44 17.59 6.76 5.86
C VAL A 44 18.17 8.16 6.09
N ALA A 45 17.35 9.14 6.49
CA ALA A 45 17.81 10.49 6.86
C ALA A 45 18.84 10.42 8.00
N LEU A 46 18.57 9.63 9.05
CA LEU A 46 19.53 9.41 10.15
C LEU A 46 20.86 8.83 9.64
N LYS A 47 20.83 7.86 8.73
CA LYS A 47 22.03 7.28 8.11
C LYS A 47 22.78 8.29 7.24
N CYS A 48 22.07 9.23 6.64
CA CYS A 48 22.63 10.33 5.85
C CYS A 48 23.16 11.51 6.67
N GLY A 49 22.98 11.46 8.01
CA GLY A 49 23.53 12.47 8.94
C GLY A 49 22.47 13.35 9.61
N ASP A 50 21.19 13.19 9.30
CA ASP A 50 20.12 13.97 9.93
C ASP A 50 19.50 13.24 11.14
N PRO A 51 19.80 13.64 12.38
CA PRO A 51 19.24 13.04 13.60
C PRO A 51 17.84 13.57 13.95
N THR A 52 17.26 14.49 13.18
CA THR A 52 16.05 15.24 13.55
C THR A 52 14.88 14.32 13.92
N ALA A 53 14.59 13.34 13.07
CA ALA A 53 13.50 12.38 13.31
C ALA A 53 13.72 11.56 14.59
N LYS A 54 14.99 11.14 14.86
CA LYS A 54 15.37 10.39 16.04
C LYS A 54 15.24 11.25 17.32
N MET A 55 15.75 12.47 17.29
CA MET A 55 15.69 13.41 18.42
C MET A 55 14.26 13.79 18.79
N MET A 56 13.36 13.89 17.81
CA MET A 56 11.94 14.14 18.03
C MET A 56 11.14 12.86 18.39
N GLY A 57 11.80 11.71 18.58
CA GLY A 57 11.16 10.45 18.93
C GLY A 57 10.16 9.95 17.88
N ARG A 58 10.41 10.28 16.58
CA ARG A 58 9.53 9.91 15.45
C ARG A 58 9.95 8.60 14.77
N LEU A 59 11.15 8.06 15.06
CA LEU A 59 11.59 6.74 14.64
C LEU A 59 11.06 5.66 15.58
N THR A 60 9.78 5.39 15.50
CA THR A 60 9.05 4.43 16.34
C THR A 60 7.90 3.83 15.55
N LEU A 61 7.49 2.61 15.91
CA LEU A 61 6.29 1.97 15.37
C LEU A 61 5.00 2.36 16.11
N ASP A 62 5.04 3.31 17.05
CA ASP A 62 3.86 3.81 17.74
C ASP A 62 2.95 4.59 16.77
N PRO A 63 1.74 4.07 16.46
CA PRO A 63 0.82 4.71 15.50
C PRO A 63 0.47 6.15 15.85
N ARG A 64 0.38 6.48 17.14
CA ARG A 64 -0.03 7.81 17.64
C ARG A 64 0.89 8.92 17.15
N LYS A 65 2.14 8.58 16.85
CA LYS A 65 3.14 9.55 16.38
C LYS A 65 3.08 9.79 14.87
N HIS A 66 2.46 8.88 14.10
CA HIS A 66 2.42 8.92 12.64
C HIS A 66 1.05 9.26 12.08
N LEU A 67 0.00 9.09 12.87
CA LEU A 67 -1.35 9.33 12.41
C LEU A 67 -1.74 10.79 12.53
N ASP A 68 -2.33 11.30 11.47
CA ASP A 68 -3.23 12.44 11.48
C ASP A 68 -4.66 11.90 11.59
N PRO A 69 -5.43 12.26 12.63
CA PRO A 69 -6.77 11.70 12.83
C PRO A 69 -7.69 11.95 11.65
N LEU A 70 -7.68 13.15 11.08
CA LEU A 70 -8.52 13.51 9.94
C LEU A 70 -8.04 12.80 8.67
N GLY A 71 -6.73 12.83 8.41
CA GLY A 71 -6.14 12.14 7.26
C GLY A 71 -6.41 10.65 7.28
N THR A 72 -6.38 10.01 8.46
CA THR A 72 -6.67 8.58 8.62
C THR A 72 -8.14 8.27 8.35
N ILE A 73 -9.07 9.06 8.87
CA ILE A 73 -10.51 8.91 8.60
C ILE A 73 -10.78 9.06 7.10
N CYS A 74 -10.23 10.08 6.46
CA CYS A 74 -10.34 10.28 5.02
C CYS A 74 -9.80 9.07 4.23
N MET A 75 -8.68 8.50 4.67
CA MET A 75 -8.07 7.36 3.99
C MET A 75 -8.93 6.10 4.05
N ILE A 76 -9.58 5.83 5.18
CA ILE A 76 -10.47 4.67 5.36
C ILE A 76 -11.73 4.81 4.51
N PHE A 77 -12.38 5.98 4.56
CA PHE A 77 -13.70 6.16 3.92
C PHE A 77 -13.62 6.69 2.50
N LEU A 78 -12.68 7.60 2.22
CA LEU A 78 -12.56 8.28 0.93
C LEU A 78 -11.46 7.70 0.06
N ARG A 79 -10.62 6.83 0.62
CA ARG A 79 -9.40 6.28 -0.01
C ARG A 79 -8.38 7.35 -0.42
N VAL A 80 -8.52 8.54 0.13
CA VAL A 80 -7.59 9.65 0.00
C VAL A 80 -7.37 10.22 1.38
N GLY A 81 -6.12 10.38 1.78
CA GLY A 81 -5.77 10.90 3.10
C GLY A 81 -4.29 11.15 3.22
N TRP A 82 -3.85 11.53 4.40
CA TRP A 82 -2.45 11.84 4.69
C TRP A 82 -2.05 11.35 6.07
N ALA A 83 -0.77 11.07 6.23
CA ALA A 83 -0.13 10.80 7.49
C ALA A 83 0.53 12.09 8.04
N LYS A 84 0.89 12.07 9.31
CA LYS A 84 1.74 13.10 9.88
C LYS A 84 3.19 12.82 9.47
N PRO A 85 3.80 13.65 8.61
CA PRO A 85 5.11 13.34 8.05
C PRO A 85 6.21 13.33 9.12
N VAL A 86 7.22 12.51 8.91
CA VAL A 86 8.42 12.50 9.73
C VAL A 86 9.27 13.75 9.41
N PRO A 87 9.69 14.53 10.40
CA PRO A 87 10.48 15.73 10.18
C PRO A 87 11.90 15.35 9.70
N ILE A 88 12.32 15.96 8.60
CA ILE A 88 13.63 15.79 7.99
C ILE A 88 14.23 17.17 7.76
N ASN A 89 15.51 17.32 8.13
CA ASN A 89 16.26 18.55 7.87
C ASN A 89 17.38 18.26 6.85
N PRO A 90 17.19 18.58 5.57
CA PRO A 90 18.18 18.31 4.55
C PRO A 90 19.52 19.04 4.74
N ASN A 91 19.57 20.10 5.54
CA ASN A 91 20.80 20.81 5.85
C ASN A 91 21.79 19.98 6.69
N ASN A 92 21.31 18.93 7.34
CA ASN A 92 22.13 17.99 8.10
C ASN A 92 22.73 16.87 7.23
N PHE A 93 22.37 16.78 5.96
CA PHE A 93 22.86 15.72 5.08
C PHE A 93 24.36 15.89 4.79
N ARG A 94 25.09 14.76 4.78
CA ARG A 94 26.52 14.74 4.44
C ARG A 94 26.79 15.10 2.99
N ASN A 95 25.94 14.59 2.09
CA ASN A 95 25.93 14.91 0.67
C ASN A 95 24.49 15.27 0.29
N TYR A 96 24.20 16.56 0.23
CA TYR A 96 22.84 17.08 0.09
C TYR A 96 22.04 16.40 -1.03
N ARG A 97 22.58 16.36 -2.26
CA ARG A 97 21.87 15.83 -3.43
C ARG A 97 21.67 14.32 -3.35
N ARG A 98 22.74 13.56 -3.08
CA ARG A 98 22.69 12.11 -3.00
C ARG A 98 21.74 11.67 -1.87
N ASP A 99 21.91 12.26 -0.71
CA ASP A 99 21.21 11.87 0.49
C ASP A 99 19.72 12.24 0.39
N TYR A 100 19.42 13.39 -0.25
CA TYR A 100 18.04 13.78 -0.53
C TYR A 100 17.34 12.78 -1.46
N ILE A 101 18.03 12.30 -2.52
CA ILE A 101 17.52 11.25 -3.42
C ILE A 101 17.24 9.95 -2.65
N LEU A 102 18.21 9.50 -1.83
CA LEU A 102 18.06 8.27 -1.04
C LEU A 102 16.88 8.36 -0.08
N VAL A 103 16.75 9.49 0.60
CA VAL A 103 15.65 9.72 1.54
C VAL A 103 14.31 9.75 0.80
N SER A 104 14.22 10.43 -0.35
CA SER A 104 12.98 10.47 -1.14
C SER A 104 12.54 9.09 -1.64
N LEU A 105 13.47 8.22 -1.98
CA LEU A 105 13.16 6.87 -2.43
C LEU A 105 12.90 5.88 -1.28
N ALA A 106 13.27 6.22 -0.05
CA ALA A 106 13.22 5.30 1.07
C ALA A 106 11.81 4.78 1.37
N GLY A 107 10.81 5.66 1.38
CA GLY A 107 9.41 5.28 1.61
C GLY A 107 8.86 4.40 0.49
N ILE A 108 9.16 4.75 -0.77
CA ILE A 108 8.75 3.98 -1.96
C ILE A 108 9.37 2.58 -1.91
N ALA A 109 10.68 2.49 -1.62
CA ALA A 109 11.39 1.22 -1.50
C ALA A 109 10.86 0.35 -0.36
N ALA A 110 10.55 0.95 0.80
CA ALA A 110 9.96 0.26 1.94
C ALA A 110 8.60 -0.33 1.58
N ASN A 111 7.72 0.42 0.92
CA ASN A 111 6.43 -0.06 0.47
C ASN A 111 6.58 -1.20 -0.55
N LEU A 112 7.50 -1.09 -1.50
CA LEU A 112 7.75 -2.17 -2.46
C LEU A 112 8.26 -3.44 -1.77
N LEU A 113 9.18 -3.32 -0.82
CA LEU A 113 9.68 -4.45 -0.03
C LEU A 113 8.56 -5.09 0.80
N MET A 114 7.68 -4.28 1.40
CA MET A 114 6.50 -4.77 2.12
C MET A 114 5.53 -5.52 1.20
N CYS A 115 5.30 -5.02 -0.01
CA CYS A 115 4.51 -5.72 -1.01
C CYS A 115 5.10 -7.10 -1.32
N LEU A 116 6.39 -7.17 -1.67
CA LEU A 116 7.06 -8.42 -2.01
C LEU A 116 7.09 -9.41 -0.83
N ALA A 117 7.38 -8.94 0.38
CA ALA A 117 7.35 -9.77 1.58
C ALA A 117 5.94 -10.32 1.86
N SER A 118 4.93 -9.50 1.71
CA SER A 118 3.54 -9.91 1.89
C SER A 118 3.09 -10.95 0.87
N LEU A 119 3.51 -10.83 -0.39
CA LEU A 119 3.25 -11.82 -1.43
C LEU A 119 3.96 -13.14 -1.16
N LEU A 120 5.22 -13.08 -0.71
CA LEU A 120 5.96 -14.29 -0.32
C LEU A 120 5.28 -15.03 0.84
N ILE A 121 4.88 -14.30 1.88
CA ILE A 121 4.16 -14.87 3.01
C ILE A 121 2.82 -15.47 2.54
N SER A 122 2.10 -14.77 1.68
CA SER A 122 0.84 -15.27 1.12
C SER A 122 1.04 -16.57 0.31
N ALA A 123 2.12 -16.67 -0.47
CA ALA A 123 2.46 -17.87 -1.21
C ALA A 123 2.78 -19.06 -0.28
N VAL A 124 3.54 -18.82 0.78
CA VAL A 124 3.82 -19.85 1.80
C VAL A 124 2.53 -20.28 2.51
N LEU A 125 1.67 -19.33 2.88
CA LEU A 125 0.38 -19.63 3.50
C LEU A 125 -0.52 -20.48 2.59
N SER A 126 -0.49 -20.27 1.27
CA SER A 126 -1.24 -21.11 0.32
C SER A 126 -0.91 -22.59 0.46
N LYS A 127 0.37 -22.94 0.63
CA LYS A 127 0.78 -24.35 0.86
C LYS A 127 0.25 -24.94 2.16
N LEU A 128 0.05 -24.10 3.18
CA LEU A 128 -0.45 -24.53 4.48
C LEU A 128 -1.99 -24.61 4.51
N ILE A 129 -2.64 -23.79 3.70
CA ILE A 129 -4.10 -23.69 3.64
C ILE A 129 -4.69 -24.87 2.86
N TRP A 130 -4.18 -25.14 1.66
CA TRP A 130 -4.82 -26.05 0.70
C TRP A 130 -4.31 -27.48 0.82
N GLN A 131 -5.18 -28.43 0.53
CA GLN A 131 -4.79 -29.82 0.42
C GLN A 131 -3.88 -30.00 -0.82
N THR A 132 -2.86 -30.83 -0.67
CA THR A 132 -1.84 -31.05 -1.74
C THR A 132 -2.50 -31.57 -3.02
N ASP A 133 -3.50 -32.42 -2.90
CA ASP A 133 -4.22 -33.00 -4.02
C ASP A 133 -4.99 -31.95 -4.83
N VAL A 134 -5.55 -30.95 -4.14
CA VAL A 134 -6.21 -29.81 -4.80
C VAL A 134 -5.22 -28.97 -5.59
N ILE A 135 -4.06 -28.66 -5.00
CA ILE A 135 -3.01 -27.89 -5.69
C ILE A 135 -2.49 -28.66 -6.89
N ASN A 136 -2.25 -29.98 -6.75
CA ASN A 136 -1.72 -30.82 -7.81
C ASN A 136 -2.73 -31.08 -8.94
N SER A 137 -4.03 -31.04 -8.64
CA SER A 137 -5.10 -31.19 -9.65
C SER A 137 -5.25 -29.95 -10.53
N LEU A 138 -4.73 -28.78 -10.09
CA LEU A 138 -4.74 -27.55 -10.87
C LEU A 138 -3.62 -27.58 -11.93
N ALA A 139 -3.99 -27.46 -13.20
CA ALA A 139 -3.02 -27.19 -14.25
C ALA A 139 -2.28 -25.87 -13.97
N GLU A 140 -1.07 -25.68 -14.53
CA GLU A 140 -0.26 -24.47 -14.34
C GLU A 140 -1.05 -23.15 -14.56
N ALA A 141 -1.90 -23.12 -15.61
CA ALA A 141 -2.79 -22.00 -15.86
C ALA A 141 -3.84 -21.84 -14.76
N GLY A 142 -4.34 -22.95 -14.19
CA GLY A 142 -5.29 -22.94 -13.08
C GLY A 142 -4.67 -22.47 -11.77
N LYS A 143 -3.45 -22.87 -11.45
CA LYS A 143 -2.68 -22.37 -10.30
C LYS A 143 -2.53 -20.86 -10.37
N LYS A 144 -2.14 -20.35 -11.53
CA LYS A 144 -1.95 -18.92 -11.78
C LYS A 144 -3.27 -18.14 -11.66
N THR A 145 -4.34 -18.65 -12.25
CA THR A 145 -5.68 -18.04 -12.15
C THR A 145 -6.21 -18.10 -10.73
N PHE A 146 -5.99 -19.19 -10.01
CA PHE A 146 -6.39 -19.34 -8.63
C PHE A 146 -5.66 -18.34 -7.71
N MET A 147 -4.35 -18.17 -7.92
CA MET A 147 -3.55 -17.15 -7.22
C MET A 147 -3.99 -15.74 -7.60
N LEU A 148 -4.26 -15.46 -8.88
CA LEU A 148 -4.74 -14.15 -9.35
C LEU A 148 -6.15 -13.84 -8.80
N ASN A 149 -7.04 -14.81 -8.72
CA ASN A 149 -8.38 -14.62 -8.13
C ASN A 149 -8.32 -14.35 -6.63
N ILE A 150 -7.36 -14.93 -5.93
CA ILE A 150 -7.05 -14.56 -4.55
C ILE A 150 -6.59 -13.10 -4.50
N TYR A 151 -5.76 -12.66 -5.45
CA TYR A 151 -5.26 -11.29 -5.54
C TYR A 151 -6.29 -10.28 -6.00
N ASP A 152 -7.27 -10.67 -6.79
CA ASP A 152 -8.33 -9.79 -7.31
C ASP A 152 -9.41 -9.43 -6.26
N ASN A 153 -9.24 -9.82 -5.01
CA ASN A 153 -10.23 -9.59 -3.93
C ASN A 153 -11.60 -10.28 -4.17
N SER A 154 -11.83 -10.88 -5.32
CA SER A 154 -13.11 -11.53 -5.64
C SER A 154 -13.36 -12.74 -4.75
N LEU A 155 -12.33 -13.55 -4.51
CA LEU A 155 -12.38 -14.66 -3.56
C LEU A 155 -12.47 -14.17 -2.10
N ALA A 156 -11.76 -13.10 -1.77
CA ALA A 156 -11.82 -12.52 -0.43
C ALA A 156 -13.21 -11.95 -0.10
N THR A 157 -13.90 -11.39 -1.09
CA THR A 157 -15.29 -10.91 -0.97
C THR A 157 -16.27 -12.09 -0.93
N SER A 158 -16.03 -13.13 -1.72
CA SER A 158 -16.87 -14.32 -1.79
C SER A 158 -16.71 -15.25 -0.58
N VAL A 159 -15.52 -15.34 0.00
CA VAL A 159 -15.30 -16.06 1.27
C VAL A 159 -16.17 -15.48 2.39
N TYR A 160 -16.42 -14.17 2.39
CA TYR A 160 -17.35 -13.55 3.36
C TYR A 160 -18.83 -13.67 2.98
N ALA A 161 -19.15 -13.92 1.71
CA ALA A 161 -20.53 -14.09 1.25
C ALA A 161 -21.08 -15.52 1.36
N GLY A 162 -20.42 -16.39 2.15
CA GLY A 162 -20.86 -17.79 2.37
C GLY A 162 -20.10 -18.83 1.53
N MET A 163 -19.20 -18.42 0.63
CA MET A 163 -18.34 -19.36 -0.11
C MET A 163 -17.26 -20.02 0.77
N PHE A 164 -17.07 -19.55 2.00
CA PHE A 164 -16.26 -20.25 3.00
C PHE A 164 -16.70 -21.71 3.15
N ASN A 165 -18.02 -21.97 3.08
CA ASN A 165 -18.57 -23.32 3.12
C ASN A 165 -18.25 -24.15 1.88
N MET A 166 -18.04 -23.53 0.71
CA MET A 166 -17.68 -24.25 -0.53
C MET A 166 -16.20 -24.61 -0.60
N PHE A 167 -15.33 -23.80 -0.02
CA PHE A 167 -13.87 -24.03 -0.04
C PHE A 167 -13.33 -24.63 1.27
N GLY A 168 -14.13 -24.60 2.34
CA GLY A 168 -13.76 -25.14 3.65
C GLY A 168 -13.36 -26.61 3.60
N ASP A 169 -14.06 -27.40 2.80
CA ASP A 169 -13.82 -28.84 2.63
C ASP A 169 -12.52 -29.15 1.88
N TYR A 170 -12.00 -28.18 1.10
CA TYR A 170 -10.73 -28.28 0.38
C TYR A 170 -9.56 -27.65 1.13
N ALA A 171 -9.83 -26.93 2.21
CA ALA A 171 -8.81 -26.29 3.01
C ALA A 171 -8.43 -27.16 4.20
N LYS A 172 -7.12 -27.44 4.33
CA LYS A 172 -6.56 -28.16 5.49
C LYS A 172 -6.62 -27.31 6.77
N THR A 173 -6.40 -25.98 6.62
CA THR A 173 -6.39 -25.03 7.72
C THR A 173 -7.18 -23.76 7.37
N PRO A 174 -8.52 -23.81 7.40
CA PRO A 174 -9.37 -22.72 6.88
C PRO A 174 -9.15 -21.36 7.55
N TRP A 175 -8.84 -21.31 8.84
CA TRP A 175 -8.61 -20.05 9.55
C TRP A 175 -7.40 -19.24 9.02
N LEU A 176 -6.41 -19.90 8.41
CA LEU A 176 -5.27 -19.22 7.78
C LEU A 176 -5.66 -18.38 6.56
N MET A 177 -6.82 -18.63 5.94
CA MET A 177 -7.34 -17.80 4.84
C MET A 177 -7.55 -16.35 5.28
N TYR A 178 -7.95 -16.12 6.54
CA TYR A 178 -8.08 -14.77 7.09
C TYR A 178 -6.72 -14.08 7.22
N VAL A 179 -5.69 -14.81 7.63
CA VAL A 179 -4.31 -14.29 7.71
C VAL A 179 -3.77 -14.01 6.31
N GLN A 180 -4.00 -14.92 5.37
CA GLN A 180 -3.60 -14.73 3.97
C GLN A 180 -4.25 -13.47 3.37
N ARG A 181 -5.54 -13.25 3.62
CA ARG A 181 -6.24 -12.05 3.19
C ARG A 181 -5.56 -10.76 3.69
N LEU A 182 -5.12 -10.72 4.96
CA LEU A 182 -4.40 -9.57 5.50
C LEU A 182 -3.15 -9.28 4.67
N PHE A 183 -2.34 -10.30 4.38
CA PHE A 183 -1.10 -10.12 3.61
C PHE A 183 -1.38 -9.74 2.15
N LEU A 184 -2.42 -10.27 1.53
CA LEU A 184 -2.82 -9.87 0.17
C LEU A 184 -3.26 -8.40 0.12
N MET A 185 -4.08 -7.96 1.08
CA MET A 185 -4.49 -6.57 1.19
C MET A 185 -3.29 -5.66 1.48
N LEU A 186 -2.37 -6.11 2.33
CA LEU A 186 -1.13 -5.38 2.63
C LEU A 186 -0.26 -5.25 1.38
N ALA A 187 -0.13 -6.31 0.58
CA ALA A 187 0.61 -6.29 -0.68
C ALA A 187 0.02 -5.29 -1.67
N GLN A 188 -1.29 -5.36 -1.93
CA GLN A 188 -1.98 -4.45 -2.85
C GLN A 188 -1.87 -3.00 -2.41
N MET A 189 -2.04 -2.74 -1.13
CA MET A 189 -1.99 -1.39 -0.59
C MET A 189 -0.59 -0.79 -0.66
N ASN A 190 0.43 -1.58 -0.32
CA ASN A 190 1.81 -1.13 -0.39
C ASN A 190 2.29 -0.92 -1.83
N LEU A 191 1.87 -1.77 -2.78
CA LEU A 191 2.13 -1.52 -4.20
C LEU A 191 1.46 -0.23 -4.66
N GLY A 192 0.19 -0.02 -4.31
CA GLY A 192 -0.55 1.21 -4.61
C GLY A 192 0.14 2.45 -4.05
N LEU A 193 0.58 2.40 -2.79
CA LEU A 193 1.32 3.50 -2.16
C LEU A 193 2.69 3.75 -2.83
N ALA A 194 3.41 2.71 -3.21
CA ALA A 194 4.68 2.84 -3.91
C ALA A 194 4.51 3.53 -5.27
N VAL A 195 3.55 3.07 -6.08
CA VAL A 195 3.24 3.65 -7.40
C VAL A 195 2.71 5.08 -7.27
N PHE A 196 1.82 5.33 -6.30
CA PHE A 196 1.28 6.66 -6.04
C PHE A 196 2.38 7.66 -5.63
N ASN A 197 3.25 7.27 -4.69
CA ASN A 197 4.34 8.13 -4.24
C ASN A 197 5.45 8.32 -5.28
N LEU A 198 5.52 7.47 -6.30
CA LEU A 198 6.45 7.65 -7.42
C LEU A 198 6.00 8.72 -8.43
N LEU A 199 4.74 9.18 -8.36
CA LEU A 199 4.25 10.24 -9.25
C LEU A 199 5.06 11.53 -9.05
N PRO A 200 5.47 12.19 -10.16
CA PRO A 200 6.30 13.40 -10.11
C PRO A 200 5.49 14.68 -9.82
N VAL A 201 4.65 14.63 -8.79
CA VAL A 201 3.75 15.73 -8.42
C VAL A 201 3.91 16.09 -6.94
N PRO A 202 4.11 17.38 -6.57
CA PRO A 202 4.13 17.79 -5.18
C PRO A 202 2.78 17.47 -4.48
N PRO A 203 2.78 17.00 -3.22
CA PRO A 203 3.89 16.88 -2.27
C PRO A 203 4.58 15.50 -2.24
N LEU A 204 4.37 14.63 -3.25
CA LEU A 204 4.80 13.25 -3.28
C LEU A 204 6.34 13.09 -3.35
N ASP A 205 6.84 11.94 -2.94
CA ASP A 205 8.28 11.63 -2.91
C ASP A 205 8.89 11.58 -4.31
N GLY A 206 8.13 11.13 -5.30
CA GLY A 206 8.53 11.10 -6.71
C GLY A 206 8.87 12.48 -7.26
N TYR A 207 8.17 13.53 -6.82
CA TYR A 207 8.54 14.90 -7.16
C TYR A 207 9.89 15.28 -6.55
N ARG A 208 10.13 14.99 -5.27
CA ARG A 208 11.39 15.28 -4.58
C ARG A 208 12.55 14.53 -5.21
N PHE A 209 12.33 13.27 -5.57
CA PHE A 209 13.30 12.46 -6.31
C PHE A 209 13.61 13.08 -7.67
N LEU A 210 12.60 13.40 -8.48
CA LEU A 210 12.76 13.95 -9.82
C LEU A 210 13.49 15.29 -9.80
N ASP A 211 13.14 16.19 -8.86
CA ASP A 211 13.79 17.48 -8.70
C ASP A 211 15.30 17.32 -8.46
N GLN A 212 15.70 16.44 -7.56
CA GLN A 212 17.12 16.26 -7.26
C GLN A 212 17.85 15.42 -8.31
N PHE A 213 17.22 14.41 -8.87
CA PHE A 213 17.85 13.49 -9.81
C PHE A 213 18.01 14.12 -11.20
N VAL A 214 16.94 14.67 -11.75
CA VAL A 214 16.91 15.22 -13.11
C VAL A 214 17.25 16.71 -13.11
N PHE A 215 16.55 17.50 -12.32
CA PHE A 215 16.64 18.96 -12.36
C PHE A 215 17.72 19.54 -11.43
N LYS A 216 18.40 18.70 -10.65
CA LYS A 216 19.51 19.10 -9.75
C LYS A 216 19.09 20.16 -8.72
N GLY A 217 17.84 20.11 -8.23
CA GLY A 217 17.29 21.08 -7.29
C GLY A 217 16.93 22.42 -7.92
N ARG A 218 16.77 22.48 -9.24
CA ARG A 218 16.48 23.73 -9.98
C ARG A 218 14.99 24.02 -10.15
N LEU A 219 14.09 23.06 -9.78
CA LEU A 219 12.64 23.28 -9.79
C LEU A 219 12.23 24.18 -8.61
N ASN A 220 12.77 25.40 -8.57
CA ASN A 220 12.39 26.41 -7.58
C ASN A 220 11.00 26.93 -7.90
N MET A 221 9.97 26.15 -7.53
CA MET A 221 8.59 26.61 -7.66
C MET A 221 8.27 27.60 -6.55
N ASN A 222 7.62 28.70 -6.94
CA ASN A 222 7.04 29.64 -6.00
C ASN A 222 6.05 28.89 -5.08
N PRO A 223 5.97 29.18 -3.76
CA PRO A 223 5.02 28.57 -2.84
C PRO A 223 3.56 28.61 -3.32
N GLN A 224 3.15 29.70 -3.99
CA GLN A 224 1.83 29.84 -4.58
C GLN A 224 1.59 28.82 -5.70
N THR A 225 2.57 28.62 -6.59
CA THR A 225 2.48 27.62 -7.66
C THR A 225 2.43 26.20 -7.10
N MET A 226 3.23 25.91 -6.06
CA MET A 226 3.18 24.61 -5.37
C MET A 226 1.78 24.34 -4.79
N TRP A 227 1.20 25.33 -4.14
CA TRP A 227 -0.14 25.21 -3.55
C TRP A 227 -1.22 24.98 -4.63
N ILE A 228 -1.17 25.72 -5.75
CA ILE A 228 -2.10 25.53 -6.88
C ILE A 228 -1.96 24.10 -7.44
N ILE A 229 -0.74 23.60 -7.66
CA ILE A 229 -0.50 22.24 -8.16
C ILE A 229 -1.08 21.21 -7.20
N GLN A 230 -0.92 21.38 -5.89
CA GLN A 230 -1.47 20.46 -4.89
C GLN A 230 -3.01 20.43 -4.92
N ILE A 231 -3.67 21.60 -5.08
CA ILE A 231 -5.14 21.65 -5.20
C ILE A 231 -5.61 20.98 -6.48
N VAL A 232 -4.97 21.28 -7.61
CA VAL A 232 -5.30 20.65 -8.90
C VAL A 232 -5.10 19.14 -8.82
N PHE A 233 -3.99 18.70 -8.23
CA PHE A 233 -3.72 17.28 -8.01
C PHE A 233 -4.78 16.62 -7.13
N LEU A 234 -5.17 17.27 -6.05
CA LEU A 234 -6.25 16.78 -5.19
C LEU A 234 -7.56 16.64 -5.98
N PHE A 235 -7.89 17.63 -6.80
CA PHE A 235 -9.07 17.56 -7.67
C PHE A 235 -8.99 16.39 -8.66
N VAL A 236 -7.83 16.16 -9.28
CA VAL A 236 -7.59 15.01 -10.17
C VAL A 236 -7.72 13.67 -9.42
N CYS A 237 -7.26 13.60 -8.18
CA CYS A 237 -7.49 12.43 -7.33
C CYS A 237 -8.98 12.17 -7.09
N PHE A 238 -9.76 13.24 -6.84
CA PHE A 238 -11.19 13.12 -6.58
C PHE A 238 -12.03 12.86 -7.84
N SER A 239 -11.59 13.26 -9.03
CA SER A 239 -12.28 13.01 -10.30
C SER A 239 -12.35 11.53 -10.68
N GLY A 240 -11.48 10.70 -10.10
CA GLY A 240 -11.36 9.28 -10.43
C GLY A 240 -10.46 8.98 -11.64
N PHE A 241 -9.99 10.00 -12.35
CA PHE A 241 -9.09 9.82 -13.49
C PHE A 241 -7.81 9.08 -13.11
N LEU A 242 -7.19 9.52 -12.01
CA LEU A 242 -5.96 8.92 -11.50
C LEU A 242 -6.19 7.49 -11.01
N SER A 243 -7.36 7.20 -10.43
CA SER A 243 -7.67 5.87 -9.92
C SER A 243 -7.69 4.80 -11.02
N GLY A 244 -8.20 5.11 -12.21
CA GLY A 244 -8.18 4.19 -13.35
C GLY A 244 -6.76 3.86 -13.80
N LEU A 245 -5.92 4.88 -13.96
CA LEU A 245 -4.50 4.72 -14.33
C LEU A 245 -3.74 3.88 -13.28
N LEU A 246 -3.87 4.25 -12.00
CA LEU A 246 -3.21 3.54 -10.91
C LEU A 246 -3.68 2.09 -10.80
N THR A 247 -4.96 1.83 -10.98
CA THR A 247 -5.49 0.47 -10.96
C THR A 247 -4.89 -0.37 -12.09
N THR A 248 -4.80 0.17 -13.31
CA THR A 248 -4.19 -0.54 -14.45
C THR A 248 -2.72 -0.87 -14.18
N VAL A 249 -1.94 0.11 -13.72
CA VAL A 249 -0.51 -0.09 -13.39
C VAL A 249 -0.36 -1.11 -12.25
N ASN A 250 -1.14 -0.96 -11.18
CA ASN A 250 -1.10 -1.88 -10.05
C ASN A 250 -1.47 -3.30 -10.44
N SER A 251 -2.53 -3.48 -11.25
CA SER A 251 -2.95 -4.81 -11.73
C SER A 251 -1.87 -5.46 -12.59
N PHE A 252 -1.22 -4.69 -13.46
CA PHE A 252 -0.13 -5.16 -14.30
C PHE A 252 1.08 -5.61 -13.46
N LEU A 253 1.55 -4.77 -12.53
CA LEU A 253 2.67 -5.10 -11.65
C LEU A 253 2.34 -6.25 -10.71
N MET A 254 1.14 -6.26 -10.14
CA MET A 254 0.68 -7.35 -9.29
C MET A 254 0.62 -8.67 -10.06
N GLY A 255 0.19 -8.64 -11.32
CA GLY A 255 0.20 -9.81 -12.21
C GLY A 255 1.61 -10.38 -12.43
N ILE A 256 2.61 -9.52 -12.61
CA ILE A 256 4.02 -9.93 -12.72
C ILE A 256 4.51 -10.57 -11.41
N PHE A 257 4.30 -9.88 -10.28
CA PHE A 257 4.78 -10.36 -8.99
C PHE A 257 4.07 -11.65 -8.57
N SER A 258 2.75 -11.73 -8.74
CA SER A 258 1.99 -12.94 -8.41
C SER A 258 2.40 -14.12 -9.28
N SER A 259 2.70 -13.91 -10.57
CA SER A 259 3.21 -14.94 -11.46
C SER A 259 4.57 -15.49 -11.00
N PHE A 260 5.44 -14.61 -10.54
CA PHE A 260 6.74 -15.01 -9.97
C PHE A 260 6.56 -15.83 -8.68
N PHE A 261 5.73 -15.38 -7.76
CA PHE A 261 5.50 -16.10 -6.50
C PHE A 261 4.65 -17.37 -6.66
N ALA A 262 3.82 -17.48 -7.71
CA ALA A 262 3.10 -18.70 -8.04
C ALA A 262 4.03 -19.88 -8.40
N MET A 263 5.27 -19.59 -8.84
CA MET A 263 6.28 -20.62 -9.06
C MET A 263 6.78 -21.29 -7.77
N ILE A 264 6.50 -20.68 -6.61
CA ILE A 264 6.91 -21.17 -5.29
C ILE A 264 5.87 -22.17 -4.75
N ILE A 265 4.62 -22.10 -5.21
CA ILE A 265 3.52 -22.99 -4.81
C ILE A 265 3.51 -24.24 -5.64
#